data_aecf73b3e8d505a01500ffbc8f098747
#
_entry.id   aecf73b3e8d505a01500ffbc8f098747
#
_cell.length_a   1.000
_cell.length_b   1.000
_cell.length_c   1.000
_cell.angle_alpha   90.00
_cell.angle_beta   90.00
_cell.angle_gamma   90.00
#
_symmetry.space_group_name_H-M   'P 1'
#
loop_
_entity.id
_entity.type
_entity.pdbx_description
1 polymer ?
#
loop_
_entity_poly.entity_id
_entity_poly.type
_entity_poly.pdbx_seq_one_letter_code
_entity_poly.pdbx_strand_id
1 'polypeptide(L)'
;MIPWNYKNENNIFIQREENGVPYLSFVALEETGLVLNGFSTRLGGASRGKYATMNFAWNKGDDPADVLENYTRMAEALGTDRDRMVASQQTHTTNVRLVTEKDAGKGVVRERDYTDVDGLITNVAGLTLATFYADCVPLYFLDLKHKAIGLSHSGWRGTVNRMGQCTINAMKKAFGTAPKDLITCIGPSICKDCFEVGEEVAEAFMESFKPEWHNEIIAPGKRPDKYQLDLWRANEIIFMEAGVKPENIHTTNICTMCNHEYLFSHRKVGNERGNMGAFLGLR
;
A
#
# COMPACT_ATOMS: atom_id res chain seq x y z
N MET A 1 3.32 17.35 14.84
CA MET A 1 2.28 16.74 13.96
C MET A 1 2.40 17.31 12.56
N ILE A 2 2.31 16.45 11.53
CA ILE A 2 2.35 16.85 10.12
C ILE A 2 1.01 17.51 9.76
N PRO A 3 1.00 18.70 9.14
CA PRO A 3 -0.23 19.37 8.70
C PRO A 3 -0.71 18.78 7.37
N TRP A 4 -1.41 17.64 7.43
CA TRP A 4 -1.89 16.96 6.23
C TRP A 4 -2.94 17.75 5.46
N ASN A 5 -2.82 17.74 4.14
CA ASN A 5 -3.87 18.17 3.23
C ASN A 5 -4.84 17.00 3.00
N TYR A 6 -5.86 16.89 3.85
CA TYR A 6 -6.88 15.84 3.78
C TYR A 6 -7.89 16.13 2.66
N LYS A 7 -8.39 15.07 2.01
CA LYS A 7 -9.44 15.14 0.99
C LYS A 7 -10.86 15.14 1.58
N ASN A 8 -11.01 14.69 2.80
CA ASN A 8 -12.24 14.72 3.59
C ASN A 8 -11.90 14.65 5.08
N GLU A 9 -12.90 14.81 5.95
CA GLU A 9 -12.75 14.86 7.41
C GLU A 9 -12.83 13.48 8.09
N ASN A 10 -12.82 12.37 7.34
CA ASN A 10 -12.91 11.03 7.91
C ASN A 10 -11.67 10.72 8.75
N ASN A 11 -11.88 10.21 9.95
CA ASN A 11 -10.81 9.79 10.86
C ASN A 11 -10.32 8.36 10.51
N ILE A 12 -9.53 8.26 9.45
CA ILE A 12 -9.01 6.97 8.93
C ILE A 12 -7.69 6.59 9.58
N PHE A 13 -6.86 7.59 9.93
CA PHE A 13 -5.52 7.39 10.42
C PHE A 13 -5.28 8.01 11.80
N ILE A 14 -4.42 7.34 12.55
CA ILE A 14 -3.68 7.93 13.66
C ILE A 14 -2.28 8.27 13.15
N GLN A 15 -1.86 9.51 13.28
CA GLN A 15 -0.47 9.88 13.09
C GLN A 15 0.33 9.45 14.32
N ARG A 16 1.33 8.60 14.10
CA ARG A 16 2.29 8.15 15.10
C ARG A 16 3.64 8.80 14.85
N GLU A 17 4.40 8.96 15.89
CA GLU A 17 5.81 9.35 15.83
C GLU A 17 6.55 8.62 16.94
N GLU A 18 7.39 7.66 16.57
CA GLU A 18 8.19 6.87 17.50
C GLU A 18 9.65 6.98 17.10
N ASN A 19 10.51 7.33 18.06
CA ASN A 19 11.96 7.52 17.85
C ASN A 19 12.30 8.50 16.71
N GLY A 20 11.48 9.55 16.50
CA GLY A 20 11.65 10.52 15.43
C GLY A 20 11.23 10.03 14.04
N VAL A 21 10.53 8.90 13.95
CA VAL A 21 9.96 8.34 12.71
C VAL A 21 8.46 8.58 12.69
N PRO A 22 7.96 9.54 11.90
CA PRO A 22 6.53 9.75 11.73
C PRO A 22 5.94 8.78 10.70
N TYR A 23 4.82 8.15 11.06
CA TYR A 23 4.05 7.26 10.17
C TYR A 23 2.54 7.36 10.42
N LEU A 24 1.76 6.81 9.51
CA LEU A 24 0.31 6.72 9.61
C LEU A 24 -0.09 5.30 9.95
N SER A 25 -0.99 5.13 10.91
CA SER A 25 -1.59 3.84 11.28
C SER A 25 -3.09 3.90 11.07
N PHE A 26 -3.68 2.85 10.50
CA PHE A 26 -5.14 2.76 10.34
C PHE A 26 -5.82 2.50 11.66
N VAL A 27 -6.80 3.35 12.02
CA VAL A 27 -7.63 3.20 13.22
C VAL A 27 -8.27 1.81 13.28
N ALA A 28 -8.93 1.40 12.20
CA ALA A 28 -9.64 0.13 12.13
C ALA A 28 -8.76 -1.11 12.34
N LEU A 29 -7.48 -1.05 11.97
CA LEU A 29 -6.53 -2.15 12.19
C LEU A 29 -5.97 -2.12 13.60
N GLU A 30 -5.64 -0.94 14.14
CA GLU A 30 -5.14 -0.80 15.53
C GLU A 30 -6.14 -1.26 16.57
N GLU A 31 -7.40 -0.90 16.42
CA GLU A 31 -8.47 -1.25 17.37
C GLU A 31 -8.66 -2.77 17.54
N THR A 32 -8.22 -3.57 16.58
CA THR A 32 -8.26 -5.03 16.70
C THR A 32 -7.27 -5.60 17.72
N GLY A 33 -6.19 -4.88 18.00
CA GLY A 33 -5.08 -5.34 18.84
C GLY A 33 -4.26 -6.52 18.25
N LEU A 34 -4.63 -7.04 17.08
CA LEU A 34 -4.04 -8.25 16.49
C LEU A 34 -2.84 -7.97 15.58
N VAL A 35 -2.73 -6.75 15.08
CA VAL A 35 -1.71 -6.39 14.10
C VAL A 35 -0.95 -5.14 14.51
N LEU A 36 0.28 -5.02 14.04
CA LEU A 36 0.93 -3.75 13.83
C LEU A 36 0.69 -3.34 12.37
N ASN A 37 0.47 -2.05 12.13
CA ASN A 37 0.31 -1.52 10.79
C ASN A 37 0.94 -0.13 10.68
N GLY A 38 1.49 0.19 9.52
CA GLY A 38 2.07 1.49 9.28
C GLY A 38 2.22 1.81 7.81
N PHE A 39 2.05 3.09 7.48
CA PHE A 39 2.45 3.66 6.21
C PHE A 39 3.47 4.76 6.50
N SER A 40 4.70 4.60 6.02
CA SER A 40 5.76 5.55 6.31
C SER A 40 5.51 6.91 5.65
N THR A 41 6.02 7.95 6.27
CA THR A 41 6.28 9.21 5.56
C THR A 41 7.65 9.13 4.85
N ARG A 42 8.06 10.23 4.20
CA ARG A 42 9.43 10.40 3.72
C ARG A 42 10.39 10.98 4.78
N LEU A 43 9.91 11.19 6.00
CA LEU A 43 10.64 11.85 7.09
C LEU A 43 11.22 10.84 8.08
N GLY A 44 12.23 11.24 8.86
CA GLY A 44 12.81 10.45 9.97
C GLY A 44 13.84 9.40 9.54
N GLY A 45 14.20 9.33 8.26
CA GLY A 45 15.18 8.38 7.74
C GLY A 45 16.62 8.91 7.67
N ALA A 46 17.52 8.08 7.13
CA ALA A 46 18.94 8.35 6.95
C ALA A 46 19.30 8.81 5.52
N SER A 47 18.48 8.47 4.52
CA SER A 47 18.72 8.77 3.11
C SER A 47 18.83 10.26 2.83
N ARG A 48 19.55 10.63 1.75
CA ARG A 48 19.90 12.02 1.43
C ARG A 48 19.45 12.43 0.03
N GLY A 49 19.55 13.73 -0.27
CA GLY A 49 19.25 14.28 -1.58
C GLY A 49 17.82 13.97 -2.04
N LYS A 50 17.65 13.42 -3.23
CA LYS A 50 16.34 13.06 -3.79
C LYS A 50 15.60 11.95 -3.03
N TYR A 51 16.32 11.20 -2.22
CA TYR A 51 15.79 10.11 -1.38
C TYR A 51 15.47 10.54 0.05
N ALA A 52 15.70 11.81 0.39
CA ALA A 52 15.56 12.33 1.76
C ALA A 52 14.09 12.23 2.24
N THR A 53 13.94 11.56 3.39
CA THR A 53 14.96 10.88 4.20
C THR A 53 14.66 9.38 4.38
N MET A 54 13.38 8.96 4.38
CA MET A 54 12.91 7.61 4.67
C MET A 54 12.59 6.85 3.37
N ASN A 55 13.63 6.45 2.63
CA ASN A 55 13.48 5.67 1.40
C ASN A 55 13.67 4.18 1.66
N PHE A 56 12.78 3.34 1.10
CA PHE A 56 12.82 1.87 1.19
C PHE A 56 13.20 1.18 -0.12
N ALA A 57 13.53 1.92 -1.16
CA ALA A 57 13.82 1.36 -2.47
C ALA A 57 15.32 1.04 -2.64
N TRP A 58 15.68 -0.25 -2.68
CA TRP A 58 17.05 -0.72 -2.89
C TRP A 58 17.63 -0.36 -4.27
N ASN A 59 16.82 -0.41 -5.32
CA ASN A 59 17.29 -0.38 -6.72
C ASN A 59 17.08 1.00 -7.39
N LYS A 60 17.26 2.10 -6.63
CA LYS A 60 17.10 3.46 -7.19
C LYS A 60 18.37 4.31 -7.12
N GLY A 61 19.48 3.73 -6.66
CA GLY A 61 20.78 4.42 -6.56
C GLY A 61 20.98 5.20 -5.25
N ASP A 62 20.21 4.89 -4.22
CA ASP A 62 20.47 5.33 -2.85
C ASP A 62 21.58 4.50 -2.20
N ASP A 63 22.18 4.98 -1.11
CA ASP A 63 23.17 4.22 -0.34
C ASP A 63 22.47 3.01 0.33
N PRO A 64 22.93 1.77 0.07
CA PRO A 64 22.37 0.59 0.71
C PRO A 64 22.41 0.64 2.25
N ALA A 65 23.42 1.29 2.85
CA ALA A 65 23.51 1.44 4.30
C ALA A 65 22.38 2.34 4.82
N ASP A 66 22.10 3.45 4.14
CA ASP A 66 21.02 4.36 4.50
C ASP A 66 19.64 3.69 4.34
N VAL A 67 19.45 2.88 3.25
CA VAL A 67 18.22 2.11 3.07
C VAL A 67 18.02 1.07 4.18
N LEU A 68 19.08 0.35 4.55
CA LEU A 68 19.01 -0.63 5.66
C LEU A 68 18.71 0.05 6.99
N GLU A 69 19.31 1.21 7.24
CA GLU A 69 19.04 2.02 8.42
C GLU A 69 17.58 2.47 8.47
N ASN A 70 16.99 2.84 7.34
CA ASN A 70 15.56 3.19 7.26
C ASN A 70 14.64 2.01 7.64
N TYR A 71 14.97 0.78 7.20
CA TYR A 71 14.26 -0.41 7.64
C TYR A 71 14.40 -0.64 9.15
N THR A 72 15.59 -0.41 9.71
CA THR A 72 15.84 -0.54 11.16
C THR A 72 14.97 0.42 11.94
N ARG A 73 15.02 1.70 11.60
CA ARG A 73 14.22 2.75 12.27
C ARG A 73 12.72 2.48 12.18
N MET A 74 12.26 2.08 11.00
CA MET A 74 10.84 1.78 10.82
C MET A 74 10.40 0.54 11.60
N ALA A 75 11.26 -0.50 11.68
CA ALA A 75 11.00 -1.68 12.48
C ALA A 75 10.87 -1.34 13.97
N GLU A 76 11.80 -0.57 14.49
CA GLU A 76 11.79 -0.07 15.88
C GLU A 76 10.53 0.76 16.16
N ALA A 77 10.17 1.68 15.25
CA ALA A 77 8.99 2.51 15.39
C ALA A 77 7.68 1.71 15.40
N LEU A 78 7.61 0.61 14.63
CA LEU A 78 6.47 -0.29 14.60
C LEU A 78 6.45 -1.31 15.74
N GLY A 79 7.55 -1.43 16.52
CA GLY A 79 7.69 -2.46 17.56
C GLY A 79 7.88 -3.86 17.00
N THR A 80 8.59 -4.01 15.89
CA THR A 80 8.97 -5.28 15.26
C THR A 80 10.49 -5.34 15.01
N ASP A 81 10.96 -6.47 14.46
CA ASP A 81 12.35 -6.65 14.05
C ASP A 81 12.44 -6.61 12.51
N ARG A 82 13.42 -5.87 11.97
CA ARG A 82 13.69 -5.85 10.53
C ARG A 82 13.99 -7.24 9.96
N ASP A 83 14.59 -8.13 10.77
CA ASP A 83 14.92 -9.50 10.40
C ASP A 83 13.65 -10.38 10.28
N ARG A 84 12.52 -9.89 10.78
CA ARG A 84 11.19 -10.49 10.66
C ARG A 84 10.34 -9.86 9.56
N MET A 85 10.87 -8.86 8.85
CA MET A 85 10.19 -8.25 7.70
C MET A 85 10.39 -9.07 6.43
N VAL A 86 9.36 -9.13 5.58
CA VAL A 86 9.41 -9.76 4.26
C VAL A 86 8.94 -8.76 3.21
N ALA A 87 9.82 -8.43 2.28
CA ALA A 87 9.58 -7.40 1.27
C ALA A 87 9.14 -7.99 -0.07
N SER A 88 8.10 -7.42 -0.69
CA SER A 88 7.69 -7.74 -2.05
C SER A 88 8.75 -7.36 -3.09
N GLN A 89 8.61 -7.90 -4.31
CA GLN A 89 9.34 -7.42 -5.49
C GLN A 89 8.35 -7.07 -6.57
N GLN A 90 7.90 -5.83 -6.54
CA GLN A 90 6.77 -5.31 -7.30
C GLN A 90 7.17 -5.00 -8.75
N THR A 91 6.38 -5.52 -9.67
CA THR A 91 6.51 -5.31 -11.12
C THR A 91 5.19 -4.91 -11.79
N HIS A 92 4.19 -4.53 -10.97
CA HIS A 92 2.84 -4.14 -11.37
C HIS A 92 2.01 -5.30 -11.94
N THR A 93 2.18 -6.49 -11.36
CA THR A 93 1.38 -7.68 -11.66
C THR A 93 0.29 -7.91 -10.61
N THR A 94 -0.32 -9.10 -10.62
CA THR A 94 -1.29 -9.54 -9.60
C THR A 94 -0.83 -10.80 -8.87
N ASN A 95 0.46 -11.09 -8.93
CA ASN A 95 1.03 -12.26 -8.26
C ASN A 95 1.08 -12.04 -6.74
N VAL A 96 0.47 -12.97 -6.01
CA VAL A 96 0.40 -12.98 -4.54
C VAL A 96 1.17 -14.19 -4.00
N ARG A 97 2.12 -13.92 -3.10
CA ARG A 97 2.95 -14.95 -2.46
C ARG A 97 2.45 -15.25 -1.05
N LEU A 98 2.30 -16.54 -0.73
CA LEU A 98 2.19 -17.02 0.63
C LEU A 98 3.58 -16.97 1.30
N VAL A 99 3.67 -16.18 2.37
CA VAL A 99 4.88 -15.98 3.18
C VAL A 99 4.82 -16.90 4.40
N THR A 100 5.93 -17.54 4.69
CA THR A 100 6.11 -18.48 5.81
C THR A 100 7.28 -18.05 6.68
N GLU A 101 7.51 -18.72 7.79
CA GLU A 101 8.66 -18.49 8.68
C GLU A 101 10.01 -18.53 7.93
N LYS A 102 10.13 -19.37 6.89
CA LYS A 102 11.34 -19.48 6.06
C LYS A 102 11.66 -18.22 5.26
N ASP A 103 10.68 -17.33 5.10
CA ASP A 103 10.82 -16.10 4.33
C ASP A 103 11.27 -14.91 5.17
N ALA A 104 11.36 -15.05 6.51
CA ALA A 104 11.80 -13.99 7.41
C ALA A 104 13.08 -13.28 6.91
N GLY A 105 13.08 -11.96 6.86
CA GLY A 105 14.19 -11.13 6.41
C GLY A 105 14.40 -11.02 4.90
N LYS A 106 13.67 -11.78 4.07
CA LYS A 106 13.84 -11.74 2.60
C LYS A 106 13.47 -10.37 2.01
N GLY A 107 14.39 -9.81 1.24
CA GLY A 107 14.27 -8.49 0.61
C GLY A 107 14.55 -7.31 1.53
N VAL A 108 14.93 -7.58 2.78
CA VAL A 108 15.39 -6.59 3.76
C VAL A 108 16.83 -6.89 4.20
N VAL A 109 17.07 -7.98 4.91
CA VAL A 109 18.40 -8.40 5.39
C VAL A 109 18.93 -9.65 4.68
N ARG A 110 18.10 -10.29 3.89
CA ARG A 110 18.44 -11.48 3.07
C ARG A 110 17.98 -11.27 1.64
N GLU A 111 18.69 -11.87 0.70
CA GLU A 111 18.26 -11.89 -0.70
C GLU A 111 16.93 -12.62 -0.87
N ARG A 112 16.13 -12.14 -1.81
CA ARG A 112 14.89 -12.80 -2.24
C ARG A 112 15.21 -13.94 -3.21
N ASP A 113 14.50 -15.04 -3.07
CA ASP A 113 14.49 -16.16 -4.02
C ASP A 113 13.24 -16.14 -4.92
N TYR A 114 12.57 -15.00 -4.98
CA TYR A 114 11.40 -14.75 -5.82
C TYR A 114 11.46 -13.37 -6.49
N THR A 115 10.79 -13.29 -7.62
CA THR A 115 10.59 -12.08 -8.42
C THR A 115 9.12 -11.94 -8.76
N ASP A 116 8.71 -10.78 -9.26
CA ASP A 116 7.38 -10.57 -9.81
C ASP A 116 6.24 -10.85 -8.80
N VAL A 117 6.37 -10.27 -7.61
CA VAL A 117 5.42 -10.43 -6.50
C VAL A 117 4.94 -9.06 -6.05
N ASP A 118 3.68 -8.77 -6.28
CA ASP A 118 3.02 -7.51 -5.92
C ASP A 118 2.12 -7.63 -4.66
N GLY A 119 1.86 -8.85 -4.19
CA GLY A 119 1.12 -9.11 -2.96
C GLY A 119 1.75 -10.19 -2.09
N LEU A 120 1.65 -10.01 -0.79
CA LEU A 120 2.12 -10.94 0.23
C LEU A 120 0.97 -11.28 1.17
N ILE A 121 0.85 -12.56 1.55
CA ILE A 121 -0.12 -13.02 2.56
C ILE A 121 0.56 -13.94 3.56
N THR A 122 0.13 -13.90 4.83
CA THR A 122 0.64 -14.81 5.86
C THR A 122 -0.36 -14.96 7.02
N ASN A 123 -0.24 -16.05 7.77
CA ASN A 123 -0.84 -16.25 9.08
C ASN A 123 0.22 -16.56 10.16
N VAL A 124 1.48 -16.29 9.87
CA VAL A 124 2.58 -16.50 10.81
C VAL A 124 2.73 -15.28 11.70
N ALA A 125 2.51 -15.47 13.02
CA ALA A 125 2.70 -14.42 14.00
C ALA A 125 4.17 -13.94 14.05
N GLY A 126 4.36 -12.64 14.30
CA GLY A 126 5.68 -12.02 14.35
C GLY A 126 6.33 -11.75 12.99
N LEU A 127 5.73 -12.16 11.86
CA LEU A 127 6.18 -11.69 10.54
C LEU A 127 5.51 -10.37 10.15
N THR A 128 6.28 -9.49 9.52
CA THR A 128 5.81 -8.20 8.99
C THR A 128 5.99 -8.15 7.47
N LEU A 129 4.88 -8.00 6.76
CA LEU A 129 4.86 -7.81 5.31
C LEU A 129 5.23 -6.37 4.96
N ALA A 130 6.02 -6.16 3.91
CA ALA A 130 6.42 -4.84 3.42
C ALA A 130 6.24 -4.70 1.91
N THR A 131 5.64 -3.58 1.49
CA THR A 131 5.41 -3.19 0.08
C THR A 131 5.72 -1.71 -0.11
N PHE A 132 5.98 -1.23 -1.34
CA PHE A 132 6.61 0.07 -1.58
C PHE A 132 5.84 0.93 -2.56
N TYR A 133 5.84 2.27 -2.32
CA TYR A 133 4.93 3.19 -2.98
C TYR A 133 5.52 4.56 -3.28
N ALA A 134 5.07 5.11 -4.38
CA ALA A 134 5.00 6.52 -4.69
C ALA A 134 3.88 6.69 -5.71
N ASP A 135 2.69 7.01 -5.23
CA ASP A 135 1.41 7.19 -5.90
C ASP A 135 0.55 5.92 -6.07
N CYS A 136 1.12 4.73 -6.28
CA CYS A 136 0.33 3.50 -6.34
C CYS A 136 -0.39 3.20 -5.01
N VAL A 137 -1.43 2.36 -5.06
CA VAL A 137 -2.35 2.11 -3.95
C VAL A 137 -1.89 0.94 -3.08
N PRO A 138 -1.65 1.16 -1.77
CA PRO A 138 -1.48 0.08 -0.80
C PRO A 138 -2.84 -0.53 -0.44
N LEU A 139 -2.93 -1.86 -0.47
CA LEU A 139 -4.11 -2.61 -0.06
C LEU A 139 -3.76 -3.50 1.13
N TYR A 140 -4.42 -3.26 2.26
CA TYR A 140 -4.25 -4.01 3.51
C TYR A 140 -5.46 -4.92 3.73
N PHE A 141 -5.21 -6.13 4.22
CA PHE A 141 -6.23 -7.14 4.48
C PHE A 141 -5.99 -7.78 5.85
N LEU A 142 -7.03 -7.87 6.67
CA LEU A 142 -6.99 -8.57 7.95
C LEU A 142 -8.19 -9.51 8.07
N ASP A 143 -7.91 -10.79 8.24
CA ASP A 143 -8.88 -11.83 8.59
C ASP A 143 -8.78 -12.08 10.10
N LEU A 144 -9.75 -11.56 10.85
CA LEU A 144 -9.81 -11.71 12.32
C LEU A 144 -9.98 -13.16 12.73
N LYS A 145 -10.76 -13.93 11.96
CA LYS A 145 -11.14 -15.31 12.31
C LYS A 145 -9.98 -16.28 12.17
N HIS A 146 -9.22 -16.15 11.08
CA HIS A 146 -8.11 -17.06 10.78
C HIS A 146 -6.75 -16.47 11.20
N LYS A 147 -6.75 -15.27 11.81
CA LYS A 147 -5.54 -14.54 12.17
C LYS A 147 -4.56 -14.51 10.99
N ALA A 148 -5.02 -14.02 9.86
CA ALA A 148 -4.26 -13.94 8.64
C ALA A 148 -4.27 -12.52 8.07
N ILE A 149 -3.17 -12.12 7.46
CA ILE A 149 -2.98 -10.79 6.89
C ILE A 149 -2.57 -10.86 5.42
N GLY A 150 -2.88 -9.81 4.69
CA GLY A 150 -2.42 -9.58 3.33
C GLY A 150 -2.02 -8.12 3.13
N LEU A 151 -0.99 -7.90 2.32
CA LEU A 151 -0.54 -6.57 1.95
C LEU A 151 -0.14 -6.59 0.47
N SER A 152 -0.78 -5.73 -0.34
CA SER A 152 -0.62 -5.77 -1.80
C SER A 152 -0.46 -4.39 -2.41
N HIS A 153 0.32 -4.32 -3.49
CA HIS A 153 0.56 -3.14 -4.28
C HIS A 153 -0.38 -3.11 -5.50
N SER A 154 -1.18 -2.06 -5.62
CA SER A 154 -2.11 -1.88 -6.72
C SER A 154 -1.86 -0.54 -7.43
N GLY A 155 -0.97 -0.52 -8.43
CA GLY A 155 -0.94 0.54 -9.42
C GLY A 155 -2.13 0.44 -10.37
N TRP A 156 -2.26 1.32 -11.37
CA TRP A 156 -3.39 1.26 -12.30
C TRP A 156 -3.52 -0.09 -13.01
N ARG A 157 -2.41 -0.72 -13.40
CA ARG A 157 -2.40 -2.07 -13.99
C ARG A 157 -2.88 -3.14 -13.01
N GLY A 158 -2.43 -3.08 -11.76
CA GLY A 158 -2.90 -3.98 -10.71
C GLY A 158 -4.39 -3.80 -10.42
N THR A 159 -4.88 -2.56 -10.45
CA THR A 159 -6.31 -2.24 -10.24
C THR A 159 -7.17 -2.78 -11.39
N VAL A 160 -6.80 -2.53 -12.64
CA VAL A 160 -7.50 -3.09 -13.81
C VAL A 160 -7.52 -4.62 -13.76
N ASN A 161 -6.41 -5.25 -13.38
CA ASN A 161 -6.30 -6.71 -13.26
C ASN A 161 -6.79 -7.24 -11.89
N ARG A 162 -7.54 -6.42 -11.12
CA ARG A 162 -8.23 -6.86 -9.90
C ARG A 162 -7.30 -7.37 -8.79
N MET A 163 -6.18 -6.68 -8.51
CA MET A 163 -5.21 -7.07 -7.48
C MET A 163 -5.85 -7.34 -6.11
N GLY A 164 -6.82 -6.52 -5.70
CA GLY A 164 -7.56 -6.73 -4.46
C GLY A 164 -8.29 -8.08 -4.42
N GLN A 165 -8.98 -8.42 -5.50
CA GLN A 165 -9.66 -9.72 -5.67
C GLN A 165 -8.67 -10.89 -5.69
N CYS A 166 -7.52 -10.72 -6.38
CA CYS A 166 -6.48 -11.74 -6.43
C CYS A 166 -5.92 -12.04 -5.04
N THR A 167 -5.71 -11.00 -4.21
CA THR A 167 -5.25 -11.15 -2.83
C THR A 167 -6.30 -11.87 -1.97
N ILE A 168 -7.56 -11.48 -2.06
CA ILE A 168 -8.67 -12.14 -1.34
C ILE A 168 -8.77 -13.63 -1.74
N ASN A 169 -8.66 -13.93 -3.02
CA ASN A 169 -8.68 -15.32 -3.51
C ASN A 169 -7.49 -16.14 -2.99
N ALA A 170 -6.30 -15.54 -2.93
CA ALA A 170 -5.11 -16.18 -2.34
C ALA A 170 -5.31 -16.45 -0.85
N MET A 171 -5.85 -15.50 -0.08
CA MET A 171 -6.18 -15.68 1.34
C MET A 171 -7.27 -16.75 1.54
N LYS A 172 -8.30 -16.75 0.69
CA LYS A 172 -9.34 -17.81 0.72
C LYS A 172 -8.74 -19.19 0.47
N LYS A 173 -7.83 -19.31 -0.51
CA LYS A 173 -7.17 -20.59 -0.83
C LYS A 173 -6.23 -21.04 0.27
N ALA A 174 -5.47 -20.14 0.87
CA ALA A 174 -4.44 -20.46 1.85
C ALA A 174 -5.01 -20.67 3.27
N PHE A 175 -6.01 -19.90 3.67
CA PHE A 175 -6.46 -19.82 5.06
C PHE A 175 -7.96 -20.09 5.25
N GLY A 176 -8.74 -20.21 4.16
CA GLY A 176 -10.19 -20.36 4.25
C GLY A 176 -10.92 -19.02 4.52
N THR A 177 -10.25 -17.89 4.30
CA THR A 177 -10.80 -16.55 4.51
C THR A 177 -12.12 -16.35 3.77
N ALA A 178 -13.15 -15.87 4.47
CA ALA A 178 -14.40 -15.44 3.86
C ALA A 178 -14.35 -13.91 3.66
N PRO A 179 -14.58 -13.40 2.43
CA PRO A 179 -14.46 -11.96 2.16
C PRO A 179 -15.27 -11.07 3.08
N LYS A 180 -16.47 -11.49 3.48
CA LYS A 180 -17.36 -10.76 4.39
C LYS A 180 -16.80 -10.56 5.81
N ASP A 181 -15.78 -11.34 6.20
CA ASP A 181 -15.16 -11.30 7.52
C ASP A 181 -13.84 -10.52 7.51
N LEU A 182 -13.41 -10.01 6.32
CA LEU A 182 -12.23 -9.17 6.18
C LEU A 182 -12.49 -7.74 6.66
N ILE A 183 -11.47 -7.16 7.28
CA ILE A 183 -11.23 -5.72 7.35
C ILE A 183 -10.24 -5.39 6.25
N THR A 184 -10.57 -4.42 5.39
CA THR A 184 -9.70 -3.98 4.29
C THR A 184 -9.43 -2.49 4.38
N CYS A 185 -8.18 -2.09 4.06
CA CYS A 185 -7.84 -0.68 4.03
C CYS A 185 -7.13 -0.33 2.73
N ILE A 186 -7.45 0.85 2.18
CA ILE A 186 -6.81 1.45 1.01
C ILE A 186 -5.93 2.59 1.54
N GLY A 187 -4.61 2.47 1.35
CA GLY A 187 -3.63 3.38 1.94
C GLY A 187 -3.38 4.65 1.14
N PRO A 188 -2.56 5.58 1.69
CA PRO A 188 -2.18 6.83 1.03
C PRO A 188 -1.62 6.60 -0.36
N SER A 189 -2.19 7.27 -1.33
CA SER A 189 -1.89 7.12 -2.77
C SER A 189 -2.38 8.33 -3.54
N ILE A 190 -2.21 8.37 -4.85
CA ILE A 190 -2.64 9.50 -5.65
C ILE A 190 -4.17 9.58 -5.74
N CYS A 191 -4.75 10.75 -5.49
CA CYS A 191 -6.19 10.98 -5.58
C CYS A 191 -6.65 11.25 -7.03
N LYS A 192 -7.96 11.17 -7.27
CA LYS A 192 -8.62 11.43 -8.56
C LYS A 192 -8.16 12.75 -9.20
N ASP A 193 -8.18 13.86 -8.46
CA ASP A 193 -7.84 15.19 -8.98
C ASP A 193 -6.39 15.33 -9.46
N CYS A 194 -5.50 14.47 -8.96
CA CYS A 194 -4.08 14.43 -9.28
C CYS A 194 -3.72 13.35 -10.31
N PHE A 195 -4.60 12.38 -10.53
CA PHE A 195 -4.32 11.23 -11.40
C PHE A 195 -4.99 11.38 -12.77
N GLU A 196 -4.46 12.30 -13.58
CA GLU A 196 -4.83 12.48 -14.98
C GLU A 196 -4.09 11.47 -15.87
N VAL A 197 -4.82 10.74 -16.71
CA VAL A 197 -4.33 9.65 -17.57
C VAL A 197 -4.71 9.85 -19.03
N GLY A 198 -4.10 9.10 -19.93
CA GLY A 198 -4.46 9.05 -21.35
C GLY A 198 -5.66 8.12 -21.59
N GLU A 199 -6.18 8.19 -22.82
CA GLU A 199 -7.32 7.41 -23.29
C GLU A 199 -7.09 5.90 -23.11
N GLU A 200 -5.91 5.38 -23.49
CA GLU A 200 -5.53 3.96 -23.32
C GLU A 200 -5.79 3.43 -21.89
N VAL A 201 -5.45 4.23 -20.86
CA VAL A 201 -5.66 3.82 -19.48
C VAL A 201 -7.14 3.91 -19.10
N ALA A 202 -7.84 4.95 -19.56
CA ALA A 202 -9.28 5.10 -19.30
C ALA A 202 -10.08 3.96 -19.95
N GLU A 203 -9.78 3.59 -21.19
CA GLU A 203 -10.39 2.46 -21.90
C GLU A 203 -10.19 1.14 -21.15
N ALA A 204 -8.97 0.87 -20.68
CA ALA A 204 -8.68 -0.34 -19.88
C ALA A 204 -9.55 -0.43 -18.62
N PHE A 205 -9.88 0.72 -17.98
CA PHE A 205 -10.81 0.75 -16.85
C PHE A 205 -12.27 0.55 -17.30
N MET A 206 -12.69 1.15 -18.42
CA MET A 206 -14.03 0.94 -18.97
C MET A 206 -14.28 -0.54 -19.32
N GLU A 207 -13.28 -1.23 -19.87
CA GLU A 207 -13.37 -2.65 -20.18
C GLU A 207 -13.39 -3.54 -18.92
N SER A 208 -12.63 -3.17 -17.89
CA SER A 208 -12.50 -3.97 -16.66
C SER A 208 -13.65 -3.79 -15.67
N PHE A 209 -14.33 -2.65 -15.69
CA PHE A 209 -15.40 -2.32 -14.75
C PHE A 209 -16.75 -2.24 -15.45
N LYS A 210 -17.83 -2.61 -14.75
CA LYS A 210 -19.19 -2.53 -15.29
C LYS A 210 -19.57 -1.08 -15.60
N PRO A 211 -20.38 -0.84 -16.65
CA PRO A 211 -20.79 0.51 -17.07
C PRO A 211 -21.38 1.36 -15.94
N GLU A 212 -22.08 0.75 -14.97
CA GLU A 212 -22.67 1.45 -13.83
C GLU A 212 -21.64 2.15 -12.94
N TRP A 213 -20.36 1.69 -12.92
CA TRP A 213 -19.27 2.26 -12.14
C TRP A 213 -18.44 3.31 -12.88
N HIS A 214 -18.59 3.42 -14.21
CA HIS A 214 -17.68 4.28 -15.00
C HIS A 214 -17.69 5.73 -14.52
N ASN A 215 -18.85 6.33 -14.25
CA ASN A 215 -18.97 7.73 -13.84
C ASN A 215 -18.38 7.98 -12.43
N GLU A 216 -18.28 6.95 -11.58
CA GLU A 216 -17.67 7.07 -10.26
C GLU A 216 -16.15 7.04 -10.34
N ILE A 217 -15.61 6.21 -11.26
CA ILE A 217 -14.17 5.96 -11.40
C ILE A 217 -13.51 6.96 -12.34
N ILE A 218 -14.19 7.33 -13.45
CA ILE A 218 -13.63 8.10 -14.56
C ILE A 218 -14.39 9.42 -14.71
N ALA A 219 -13.66 10.50 -14.92
CA ALA A 219 -14.23 11.81 -15.28
C ALA A 219 -13.38 12.45 -16.40
N PRO A 220 -13.93 13.43 -17.14
CA PRO A 220 -13.13 14.21 -18.08
C PRO A 220 -11.91 14.82 -17.41
N GLY A 221 -10.79 14.81 -18.12
CA GLY A 221 -9.53 15.39 -17.65
C GLY A 221 -9.52 16.92 -17.74
N LYS A 222 -8.43 17.52 -17.25
CA LYS A 222 -8.19 18.97 -17.35
C LYS A 222 -7.72 19.38 -18.73
N ARG A 223 -7.17 18.46 -19.50
CA ARG A 223 -6.70 18.63 -20.86
C ARG A 223 -7.56 17.84 -21.83
N PRO A 224 -7.70 18.26 -23.10
CA PRO A 224 -8.34 17.45 -24.13
C PRO A 224 -7.73 16.03 -24.18
N ASP A 225 -8.55 15.04 -24.45
CA ASP A 225 -8.17 13.62 -24.58
C ASP A 225 -7.47 13.03 -23.33
N LYS A 226 -7.73 13.62 -22.15
CA LYS A 226 -7.29 13.12 -20.86
C LYS A 226 -8.49 12.87 -19.94
N TYR A 227 -8.24 12.03 -18.94
CA TYR A 227 -9.25 11.56 -18.00
C TYR A 227 -8.71 11.64 -16.58
N GLN A 228 -9.57 12.00 -15.62
CA GLN A 228 -9.29 11.87 -14.20
C GLN A 228 -9.75 10.50 -13.72
N LEU A 229 -8.85 9.74 -13.08
CA LEU A 229 -9.12 8.37 -12.67
C LEU A 229 -9.07 8.22 -11.16
N ASP A 230 -10.12 7.63 -10.57
CA ASP A 230 -10.22 7.39 -9.14
C ASP A 230 -9.79 5.96 -8.79
N LEU A 231 -8.51 5.79 -8.43
CA LEU A 231 -7.98 4.50 -7.99
C LEU A 231 -8.54 4.06 -6.63
N TRP A 232 -8.91 5.00 -5.77
CA TRP A 232 -9.49 4.69 -4.46
C TRP A 232 -10.85 4.04 -4.67
N ARG A 233 -11.74 4.74 -5.41
CA ARG A 233 -13.07 4.22 -5.71
C ARG A 233 -13.03 2.91 -6.48
N ALA A 234 -12.13 2.77 -7.45
CA ALA A 234 -11.97 1.53 -8.20
C ALA A 234 -11.61 0.34 -7.29
N ASN A 235 -10.69 0.51 -6.32
CA ASN A 235 -10.33 -0.55 -5.37
C ASN A 235 -11.46 -0.83 -4.35
N GLU A 236 -12.24 0.16 -3.92
CA GLU A 236 -13.45 -0.06 -3.12
C GLU A 236 -14.45 -0.96 -3.85
N ILE A 237 -14.72 -0.66 -5.13
CA ILE A 237 -15.62 -1.46 -5.96
C ILE A 237 -15.11 -2.89 -6.09
N ILE A 238 -13.80 -3.08 -6.31
CA ILE A 238 -13.20 -4.42 -6.36
C ILE A 238 -13.42 -5.18 -5.05
N PHE A 239 -13.27 -4.53 -3.91
CA PHE A 239 -13.51 -5.17 -2.61
C PHE A 239 -14.99 -5.53 -2.40
N MET A 240 -15.92 -4.63 -2.77
CA MET A 240 -17.36 -4.91 -2.70
C MET A 240 -17.75 -6.06 -3.61
N GLU A 241 -17.27 -6.07 -4.87
CA GLU A 241 -17.52 -7.17 -5.82
C GLU A 241 -16.90 -8.50 -5.37
N ALA A 242 -15.81 -8.46 -4.61
CA ALA A 242 -15.21 -9.62 -3.97
C ALA A 242 -15.99 -10.15 -2.76
N GLY A 243 -16.98 -9.38 -2.26
CA GLY A 243 -17.83 -9.75 -1.13
C GLY A 243 -17.38 -9.21 0.23
N VAL A 244 -16.47 -8.23 0.25
CA VAL A 244 -16.16 -7.46 1.46
C VAL A 244 -17.33 -6.54 1.76
N LYS A 245 -17.73 -6.46 3.03
CA LYS A 245 -18.81 -5.57 3.44
C LYS A 245 -18.37 -4.11 3.37
N PRO A 246 -19.23 -3.18 2.91
CA PRO A 246 -18.86 -1.76 2.79
C PRO A 246 -18.36 -1.14 4.10
N GLU A 247 -18.92 -1.51 5.23
CA GLU A 247 -18.52 -1.04 6.56
C GLU A 247 -17.12 -1.49 6.99
N ASN A 248 -16.56 -2.51 6.32
CA ASN A 248 -15.22 -3.04 6.55
C ASN A 248 -14.19 -2.53 5.53
N ILE A 249 -14.54 -1.57 4.69
CA ILE A 249 -13.65 -0.95 3.71
C ILE A 249 -13.28 0.46 4.20
N HIS A 250 -12.01 0.66 4.53
CA HIS A 250 -11.50 1.91 5.07
C HIS A 250 -10.58 2.59 4.06
N THR A 251 -11.08 3.64 3.42
CA THR A 251 -10.35 4.31 2.33
C THR A 251 -9.62 5.55 2.82
N THR A 252 -8.37 5.70 2.40
CA THR A 252 -7.53 6.87 2.70
C THR A 252 -8.21 8.19 2.31
N ASN A 253 -7.86 9.25 3.03
CA ASN A 253 -8.15 10.64 2.68
C ASN A 253 -6.86 11.47 2.43
N ILE A 254 -5.70 10.79 2.31
CA ILE A 254 -4.38 11.41 2.12
C ILE A 254 -3.86 11.10 0.71
N CYS A 255 -3.71 12.15 -0.11
CA CYS A 255 -3.11 12.06 -1.44
C CYS A 255 -1.59 12.27 -1.36
N THR A 256 -0.82 11.37 -1.97
CA THR A 256 0.65 11.44 -2.02
C THR A 256 1.15 12.68 -2.77
N MET A 257 0.51 13.04 -3.89
CA MET A 257 0.90 14.23 -4.66
C MET A 257 0.52 15.54 -3.95
N CYS A 258 -0.65 15.62 -3.30
CA CYS A 258 -1.06 16.80 -2.53
C CYS A 258 -0.19 17.02 -1.28
N ASN A 259 0.40 15.95 -0.75
CA ASN A 259 1.24 15.96 0.45
C ASN A 259 2.71 15.61 0.10
N HIS A 260 3.21 15.99 -1.06
CA HIS A 260 4.53 15.62 -1.56
C HIS A 260 5.72 16.13 -0.71
N GLU A 261 5.49 17.08 0.18
CA GLU A 261 6.47 17.52 1.17
C GLU A 261 6.73 16.44 2.23
N TYR A 262 5.73 15.61 2.51
CA TYR A 262 5.78 14.55 3.54
C TYR A 262 5.75 13.14 2.97
N LEU A 263 5.41 12.99 1.67
CA LEU A 263 5.30 11.72 0.95
C LEU A 263 6.02 11.79 -0.39
N PHE A 264 6.62 10.70 -0.83
CA PHE A 264 7.15 10.63 -2.20
C PHE A 264 6.00 10.51 -3.21
N SER A 265 6.08 11.27 -4.30
CA SER A 265 5.12 11.20 -5.41
C SER A 265 5.82 11.15 -6.75
N HIS A 266 5.58 10.08 -7.50
CA HIS A 266 6.09 9.92 -8.87
C HIS A 266 5.48 10.96 -9.82
N ARG A 267 4.20 11.24 -9.68
CA ARG A 267 3.50 12.24 -10.50
C ARG A 267 4.09 13.64 -10.32
N LYS A 268 4.59 13.95 -9.11
CA LYS A 268 5.16 15.26 -8.81
C LYS A 268 6.57 15.44 -9.38
N VAL A 269 7.45 14.44 -9.22
CA VAL A 269 8.89 14.59 -9.49
C VAL A 269 9.48 13.50 -10.41
N GLY A 270 8.66 12.62 -10.98
CA GLY A 270 9.13 11.51 -11.81
C GLY A 270 9.98 10.50 -11.04
N ASN A 271 11.09 10.07 -11.65
CA ASN A 271 11.98 9.07 -11.07
C ASN A 271 12.94 9.62 -10.00
N GLU A 272 13.01 10.95 -9.84
CA GLU A 272 13.90 11.62 -8.89
C GLU A 272 13.36 11.60 -7.46
N ARG A 273 13.15 10.39 -6.91
CA ARG A 273 12.51 10.15 -5.62
C ARG A 273 12.85 8.80 -5.00
N GLY A 274 12.62 8.69 -3.70
CA GLY A 274 12.52 7.41 -2.99
C GLY A 274 11.12 6.77 -3.10
N ASN A 275 10.91 5.73 -2.30
CA ASN A 275 9.61 5.10 -2.09
C ASN A 275 9.27 5.05 -0.59
N MET A 276 8.01 5.34 -0.24
CA MET A 276 7.44 4.99 1.07
C MET A 276 7.28 3.48 1.18
N GLY A 277 7.16 3.00 2.42
CA GLY A 277 6.80 1.62 2.76
C GLY A 277 5.42 1.54 3.40
N ALA A 278 4.67 0.50 3.03
CA ALA A 278 3.53 0.02 3.78
C ALA A 278 3.93 -1.25 4.52
N PHE A 279 3.52 -1.37 5.77
CA PHE A 279 3.89 -2.46 6.67
C PHE A 279 2.65 -3.01 7.36
N LEU A 280 2.55 -4.34 7.44
CA LEU A 280 1.49 -5.03 8.15
C LEU A 280 2.07 -6.30 8.79
N GLY A 281 2.03 -6.39 10.10
CA GLY A 281 2.55 -7.54 10.85
C GLY A 281 1.49 -8.14 11.77
N LEU A 282 1.45 -9.46 11.86
CA LEU A 282 0.59 -10.19 12.79
C LEU A 282 1.32 -10.30 14.15
N ARG A 283 0.62 -9.93 15.25
CA ARG A 283 1.14 -10.00 16.62
C ARG A 283 1.07 -11.40 17.20
#